data_244dc129fedf030af95b16ca2179edd1
#
_entry.id   244dc129fedf030af95b16ca2179edd1
#
_cell.length_a   1.000
_cell.length_b   1.000
_cell.length_c   1.000
_cell.angle_alpha   90.00
_cell.angle_beta   90.00
_cell.angle_gamma   90.00
#
_symmetry.space_group_name_H-M   'P 1'
#
loop_
_entity.id
_entity.type
_entity.pdbx_description
1 polymer ?
#
loop_
_entity_poly.entity_id
_entity_poly.type
_entity_poly.pdbx_seq_one_letter_code
_entity_poly.pdbx_strand_id
1 'polypeptide(L)'
;MWLLKLTLAVAGLYAVVVAIVYVLQSWLIFPAGLAAFGPDLPAGARHVELATDDGERVVLVRLPAGQAAEPRPLLLGFAGNAWNADALALLLHQLFPEHEVAALHYRGYAPSSGSPSAAALFEDARRAHDHLATDAKAGIVAIGLSVGAAVAVDLATARPLRGIVMVTPFDSLKELAAHHYAWLPVRLLLRHRMETAETLRDLDVPTAVIVAENDTIVPAARSAALREAARDLRSHIAIAAGHNDLYGHPDFAGAIRASVAAVTRD
;
A
#
# COMPACT_ATOMS: atom_id res chain seq x y z
N MET A 1 10.60 -47.35 19.16
CA MET A 1 10.66 -46.29 20.20
C MET A 1 11.43 -45.04 19.79
N TRP A 2 12.63 -45.14 19.21
CA TRP A 2 13.41 -43.94 18.84
C TRP A 2 12.77 -43.14 17.69
N LEU A 3 12.20 -43.78 16.66
CA LEU A 3 11.46 -43.11 15.55
C LEU A 3 10.30 -42.27 16.11
N LEU A 4 9.50 -42.81 17.02
CA LEU A 4 8.40 -42.07 17.65
C LEU A 4 8.90 -40.81 18.38
N LYS A 5 10.01 -40.97 19.15
CA LYS A 5 10.63 -39.82 19.85
C LYS A 5 11.13 -38.75 18.87
N LEU A 6 11.74 -39.19 17.75
CA LEU A 6 12.20 -38.28 16.68
C LEU A 6 11.02 -37.54 16.03
N THR A 7 9.95 -38.26 15.66
CA THR A 7 8.74 -37.66 15.09
C THR A 7 8.12 -36.62 16.03
N LEU A 8 8.01 -36.96 17.32
CA LEU A 8 7.47 -36.02 18.32
C LEU A 8 8.38 -34.80 18.51
N ALA A 9 9.70 -34.97 18.47
CA ALA A 9 10.64 -33.85 18.56
C ALA A 9 10.53 -32.93 17.35
N VAL A 10 10.46 -33.47 16.13
CA VAL A 10 10.27 -32.68 14.89
C VAL A 10 8.94 -31.96 14.90
N ALA A 11 7.85 -32.64 15.28
CA ALA A 11 6.52 -32.02 15.39
C ALA A 11 6.50 -30.89 16.44
N GLY A 12 7.16 -31.11 17.57
CA GLY A 12 7.30 -30.09 18.60
C GLY A 12 8.09 -28.88 18.14
N LEU A 13 9.22 -29.10 17.45
CA LEU A 13 10.01 -28.01 16.87
C LEU A 13 9.20 -27.23 15.82
N TYR A 14 8.48 -27.91 14.93
CA TYR A 14 7.60 -27.28 13.97
C TYR A 14 6.52 -26.43 14.64
N ALA A 15 5.85 -26.94 15.68
CA ALA A 15 4.85 -26.19 16.43
C ALA A 15 5.43 -24.93 17.07
N VAL A 16 6.67 -25.01 17.60
CA VAL A 16 7.38 -23.83 18.14
C VAL A 16 7.66 -22.81 17.05
N VAL A 17 8.14 -23.21 15.87
CA VAL A 17 8.38 -22.31 14.74
C VAL A 17 7.10 -21.65 14.31
N VAL A 18 6.01 -22.39 14.17
CA VAL A 18 4.67 -21.86 13.83
C VAL A 18 4.21 -20.83 14.85
N ALA A 19 4.38 -21.12 16.16
CA ALA A 19 4.01 -20.20 17.24
C ALA A 19 4.84 -18.90 17.19
N ILE A 20 6.15 -19.00 16.94
CA ILE A 20 7.02 -17.83 16.79
C ILE A 20 6.57 -16.96 15.62
N VAL A 21 6.34 -17.56 14.45
CA VAL A 21 5.85 -16.83 13.26
C VAL A 21 4.50 -16.19 13.52
N TYR A 22 3.58 -16.89 14.19
CA TYR A 22 2.27 -16.35 14.57
C TYR A 22 2.38 -15.12 15.48
N VAL A 23 3.28 -15.12 16.44
CA VAL A 23 3.50 -13.97 17.34
C VAL A 23 4.16 -12.81 16.60
N LEU A 24 5.15 -13.11 15.76
CA LEU A 24 5.96 -12.11 15.07
C LEU A 24 5.38 -11.63 13.73
N GLN A 25 4.23 -12.15 13.27
CA GLN A 25 3.72 -11.87 11.92
C GLN A 25 3.53 -10.37 11.62
N SER A 26 3.12 -9.57 12.62
CA SER A 26 2.98 -8.12 12.42
C SER A 26 4.32 -7.47 12.10
N TRP A 27 5.38 -7.84 12.81
CA TRP A 27 6.73 -7.34 12.56
C TRP A 27 7.31 -7.84 11.22
N LEU A 28 7.00 -9.07 10.83
CA LEU A 28 7.43 -9.64 9.54
C LEU A 28 6.73 -8.97 8.33
N ILE A 29 5.44 -8.64 8.47
CA ILE A 29 4.65 -8.02 7.41
C ILE A 29 4.89 -6.50 7.36
N PHE A 30 5.06 -5.87 8.51
CA PHE A 30 5.23 -4.44 8.65
C PHE A 30 6.58 -4.11 9.32
N PRO A 31 7.70 -4.23 8.59
CA PRO A 31 9.04 -4.00 9.14
C PRO A 31 9.33 -2.49 9.28
N ALA A 32 8.63 -1.81 10.17
CA ALA A 32 8.67 -0.35 10.34
C ALA A 32 10.09 0.23 10.49
N GLY A 33 11.01 -0.54 11.09
CA GLY A 33 12.41 -0.12 11.23
C GLY A 33 13.14 0.10 9.90
N LEU A 34 12.73 -0.57 8.82
CA LEU A 34 13.32 -0.38 7.48
C LEU A 34 12.89 0.94 6.82
N ALA A 35 11.78 1.54 7.27
CA ALA A 35 11.24 2.79 6.77
C ALA A 35 11.48 3.98 7.73
N ALA A 36 12.39 3.84 8.70
CA ALA A 36 12.59 4.83 9.75
C ALA A 36 13.19 6.16 9.28
N PHE A 37 13.92 6.14 8.16
CA PHE A 37 14.60 7.33 7.65
C PHE A 37 14.01 7.74 6.30
N GLY A 38 13.59 9.00 6.20
CA GLY A 38 13.12 9.63 4.97
C GLY A 38 14.17 10.59 4.39
N PRO A 39 13.98 11.03 3.15
CA PRO A 39 14.79 12.09 2.53
C PRO A 39 14.46 13.46 3.15
N ASP A 40 15.36 14.42 2.94
CA ASP A 40 15.04 15.83 3.16
C ASP A 40 13.91 16.26 2.22
N LEU A 41 12.93 16.95 2.76
CA LEU A 41 11.78 17.41 2.00
C LEU A 41 11.99 18.85 1.49
N PRO A 42 11.40 19.22 0.35
CA PRO A 42 11.50 20.56 -0.19
C PRO A 42 10.80 21.60 0.69
N ALA A 43 11.15 22.86 0.49
CA ALA A 43 10.50 23.97 1.18
C ALA A 43 8.98 23.96 0.93
N GLY A 44 8.21 24.21 2.00
CA GLY A 44 6.74 24.15 1.97
C GLY A 44 6.15 22.78 2.32
N ALA A 45 6.94 21.73 2.39
CA ALA A 45 6.49 20.45 2.94
C ALA A 45 6.15 20.60 4.43
N ARG A 46 5.14 19.89 4.88
CA ARG A 46 4.72 19.90 6.29
C ARG A 46 4.25 18.53 6.73
N HIS A 47 4.53 18.19 7.96
CA HIS A 47 3.93 17.05 8.64
C HIS A 47 2.70 17.50 9.43
N VAL A 48 1.60 16.78 9.29
CA VAL A 48 0.35 16.99 9.99
C VAL A 48 0.09 15.81 10.89
N GLU A 49 -0.08 16.08 12.19
CA GLU A 49 -0.40 15.03 13.15
C GLU A 49 -1.92 14.85 13.25
N LEU A 50 -2.36 13.61 13.15
CA LEU A 50 -3.75 13.20 13.26
C LEU A 50 -3.90 12.33 14.50
N ALA A 51 -4.70 12.75 15.47
CA ALA A 51 -5.03 11.92 16.63
C ALA A 51 -5.96 10.78 16.23
N THR A 52 -5.75 9.61 16.80
CA THR A 52 -6.59 8.43 16.60
C THR A 52 -7.50 8.19 17.81
N ASP A 53 -8.59 7.43 17.63
CA ASP A 53 -9.57 7.21 18.69
C ASP A 53 -9.02 6.36 19.85
N ASP A 54 -7.99 5.57 19.58
CA ASP A 54 -7.26 4.77 20.57
C ASP A 54 -6.08 5.50 21.23
N GLY A 55 -5.97 6.83 21.00
CA GLY A 55 -4.98 7.69 21.65
C GLY A 55 -3.60 7.69 20.99
N GLU A 56 -3.44 7.04 19.86
CA GLU A 56 -2.22 7.09 19.07
C GLU A 56 -2.19 8.34 18.17
N ARG A 57 -1.07 8.55 17.50
CA ARG A 57 -0.83 9.66 16.59
C ARG A 57 -0.28 9.13 15.28
N VAL A 58 -0.97 9.42 14.18
CA VAL A 58 -0.47 9.16 12.83
C VAL A 58 -0.08 10.45 12.14
N VAL A 59 0.95 10.40 11.33
CA VAL A 59 1.52 11.58 10.66
C VAL A 59 1.28 11.49 9.17
N LEU A 60 0.78 12.58 8.61
CA LEU A 60 0.58 12.77 7.19
C LEU A 60 1.60 13.80 6.71
N VAL A 61 2.44 13.43 5.74
CA VAL A 61 3.27 14.42 5.04
C VAL A 61 2.47 15.06 3.91
N ARG A 62 2.53 16.38 3.76
CA ARG A 62 1.90 17.13 2.66
C ARG A 62 2.93 18.00 1.95
N LEU A 63 2.92 17.94 0.62
CA LEU A 63 3.70 18.79 -0.26
C LEU A 63 2.74 19.62 -1.12
N PRO A 64 2.87 20.95 -1.12
CA PRO A 64 1.94 21.82 -1.84
C PRO A 64 2.09 21.63 -3.34
N ALA A 65 0.98 21.85 -4.08
CA ALA A 65 1.04 21.93 -5.52
C ALA A 65 1.87 23.16 -5.96
N GLY A 66 2.56 23.03 -7.07
CA GLY A 66 3.07 24.16 -7.83
C GLY A 66 1.94 24.99 -8.45
N GLN A 67 2.30 25.96 -9.30
CA GLN A 67 1.30 26.75 -10.01
C GLN A 67 0.59 25.88 -11.05
N ALA A 68 -0.72 25.75 -10.87
CA ALA A 68 -1.62 25.11 -11.86
C ALA A 68 -2.69 26.11 -12.28
N ALA A 69 -3.07 26.10 -13.56
CA ALA A 69 -4.11 26.97 -14.07
C ALA A 69 -5.51 26.59 -13.55
N GLU A 70 -5.70 25.29 -13.25
CA GLU A 70 -6.96 24.72 -12.77
C GLU A 70 -6.73 23.84 -11.54
N PRO A 71 -7.72 23.70 -10.64
CA PRO A 71 -7.62 22.77 -9.53
C PRO A 71 -7.39 21.34 -10.01
N ARG A 72 -6.38 20.67 -9.46
CA ARG A 72 -6.05 19.28 -9.73
C ARG A 72 -6.46 18.40 -8.55
N PRO A 73 -6.81 17.13 -8.79
CA PRO A 73 -7.01 16.19 -7.69
C PRO A 73 -5.78 16.09 -6.78
N LEU A 74 -6.01 15.97 -5.48
CA LEU A 74 -4.95 15.68 -4.52
C LEU A 74 -4.51 14.22 -4.70
N LEU A 75 -3.20 13.96 -4.69
CA LEU A 75 -2.65 12.61 -4.74
C LEU A 75 -2.34 12.12 -3.33
N LEU A 76 -3.07 11.10 -2.87
CA LEU A 76 -2.86 10.48 -1.56
C LEU A 76 -2.08 9.17 -1.72
N GLY A 77 -0.82 9.18 -1.28
CA GLY A 77 0.10 8.05 -1.38
C GLY A 77 0.04 7.11 -0.18
N PHE A 78 0.05 5.82 -0.47
CA PHE A 78 0.18 4.72 0.48
C PHE A 78 1.40 3.88 0.11
N ALA A 79 2.43 3.91 0.95
CA ALA A 79 3.71 3.29 0.70
C ALA A 79 3.64 1.75 0.74
N GLY A 80 4.66 1.09 0.20
CA GLY A 80 4.91 -0.33 0.42
C GLY A 80 5.35 -0.60 1.87
N ASN A 81 5.43 -1.89 2.24
CA ASN A 81 5.65 -2.30 3.63
C ASN A 81 6.99 -1.84 4.25
N ALA A 82 8.01 -1.59 3.45
CA ALA A 82 9.34 -1.14 3.90
C ALA A 82 9.72 0.26 3.38
N TRP A 83 8.74 1.04 2.92
CA TRP A 83 8.99 2.36 2.35
C TRP A 83 8.54 3.49 3.27
N ASN A 84 9.36 4.56 3.31
CA ASN A 84 9.07 5.76 4.07
C ASN A 84 8.05 6.64 3.31
N ALA A 85 7.08 7.22 4.02
CA ALA A 85 6.04 8.05 3.40
C ALA A 85 6.59 9.37 2.85
N ASP A 86 7.63 9.96 3.47
CA ASP A 86 8.28 11.16 2.94
C ASP A 86 8.94 10.88 1.58
N ALA A 87 9.57 9.70 1.45
CA ALA A 87 10.16 9.29 0.19
C ALA A 87 9.12 9.08 -0.92
N LEU A 88 7.96 8.49 -0.58
CA LEU A 88 6.84 8.37 -1.51
C LEU A 88 6.27 9.73 -1.88
N ALA A 89 6.05 10.61 -0.90
CA ALA A 89 5.54 11.95 -1.15
C ALA A 89 6.48 12.75 -2.06
N LEU A 90 7.78 12.69 -1.83
CA LEU A 90 8.78 13.35 -2.66
C LEU A 90 8.78 12.79 -4.09
N LEU A 91 8.73 11.47 -4.25
CA LEU A 91 8.62 10.84 -5.57
C LEU A 91 7.38 11.32 -6.33
N LEU A 92 6.22 11.27 -5.69
CA LEU A 92 4.98 11.72 -6.32
C LEU A 92 5.01 13.23 -6.64
N HIS A 93 5.56 14.06 -5.76
CA HIS A 93 5.70 15.50 -6.00
C HIS A 93 6.62 15.82 -7.19
N GLN A 94 7.72 15.07 -7.36
CA GLN A 94 8.61 15.21 -8.50
C GLN A 94 7.94 14.77 -9.82
N LEU A 95 7.09 13.75 -9.75
CA LEU A 95 6.36 13.24 -10.91
C LEU A 95 5.13 14.10 -11.26
N PHE A 96 4.53 14.76 -10.29
CA PHE A 96 3.29 15.53 -10.43
C PHE A 96 3.40 16.90 -9.75
N PRO A 97 4.29 17.78 -10.21
CA PRO A 97 4.54 19.06 -9.53
C PRO A 97 3.31 19.99 -9.50
N GLU A 98 2.32 19.77 -10.37
CA GLU A 98 1.07 20.51 -10.43
C GLU A 98 -0.03 20.00 -9.48
N HIS A 99 0.21 18.88 -8.79
CA HIS A 99 -0.72 18.32 -7.82
C HIS A 99 -0.23 18.56 -6.38
N GLU A 100 -1.16 18.82 -5.48
CA GLU A 100 -0.85 18.61 -4.07
C GLU A 100 -0.68 17.12 -3.82
N VAL A 101 0.36 16.77 -3.06
CA VAL A 101 0.67 15.40 -2.70
C VAL A 101 0.59 15.25 -1.20
N ALA A 102 -0.01 14.17 -0.74
CA ALA A 102 0.07 13.74 0.65
C ALA A 102 0.45 12.25 0.71
N ALA A 103 1.16 11.83 1.75
CA ALA A 103 1.40 10.42 2.02
C ALA A 103 1.32 10.14 3.53
N LEU A 104 0.77 8.97 3.87
CA LEU A 104 0.53 8.58 5.25
C LEU A 104 1.69 7.75 5.79
N HIS A 105 2.32 8.23 6.87
CA HIS A 105 3.18 7.39 7.71
C HIS A 105 2.28 6.42 8.48
N TYR A 106 2.36 5.16 8.15
CA TYR A 106 1.55 4.14 8.81
C TYR A 106 1.80 4.09 10.32
N ARG A 107 0.78 3.73 11.07
CA ARG A 107 0.90 3.48 12.50
C ARG A 107 2.10 2.58 12.81
N GLY A 108 2.95 2.98 13.76
CA GLY A 108 4.20 2.29 14.11
C GLY A 108 5.38 2.60 13.17
N TYR A 109 5.17 3.32 12.06
CA TYR A 109 6.25 3.82 11.20
C TYR A 109 6.57 5.26 11.58
N ALA A 110 7.83 5.53 11.97
CA ALA A 110 8.24 6.86 12.37
C ALA A 110 7.90 7.91 11.29
N PRO A 111 7.36 9.07 11.69
CA PRO A 111 7.15 9.57 13.04
C PRO A 111 5.80 9.20 13.68
N SER A 112 4.96 8.36 13.07
CA SER A 112 3.70 7.88 13.65
C SER A 112 3.95 6.95 14.84
N SER A 113 3.08 7.02 15.86
CA SER A 113 3.14 6.16 17.04
C SER A 113 2.36 4.85 16.86
N GLY A 114 2.29 4.02 17.89
CA GLY A 114 1.50 2.80 17.95
C GLY A 114 2.13 1.60 17.26
N SER A 115 1.29 0.65 16.87
CA SER A 115 1.71 -0.61 16.26
C SER A 115 0.94 -0.90 14.98
N PRO A 116 1.60 -1.34 13.88
CA PRO A 116 0.94 -1.56 12.61
C PRO A 116 0.08 -2.82 12.60
N SER A 117 -1.07 -2.73 11.95
CA SER A 117 -1.91 -3.86 11.57
C SER A 117 -2.74 -3.48 10.33
N ALA A 118 -3.24 -4.45 9.58
CA ALA A 118 -4.09 -4.15 8.42
C ALA A 118 -5.28 -3.25 8.80
N ALA A 119 -5.98 -3.56 9.88
CA ALA A 119 -7.12 -2.78 10.35
C ALA A 119 -6.72 -1.34 10.73
N ALA A 120 -5.59 -1.18 11.41
CA ALA A 120 -5.09 0.14 11.78
C ALA A 120 -4.71 0.98 10.56
N LEU A 121 -4.03 0.38 9.55
CA LEU A 121 -3.68 1.08 8.32
C LEU A 121 -4.94 1.55 7.57
N PHE A 122 -5.97 0.72 7.52
CA PHE A 122 -7.25 1.06 6.86
C PHE A 122 -7.97 2.21 7.57
N GLU A 123 -8.05 2.17 8.89
CA GLU A 123 -8.68 3.23 9.67
C GLU A 123 -7.91 4.55 9.58
N ASP A 124 -6.60 4.49 9.66
CA ASP A 124 -5.74 5.67 9.54
C ASP A 124 -5.80 6.30 8.13
N ALA A 125 -5.98 5.48 7.08
CA ALA A 125 -6.20 5.95 5.72
C ALA A 125 -7.53 6.73 5.59
N ARG A 126 -8.62 6.26 6.23
CA ARG A 126 -9.90 6.98 6.28
C ARG A 126 -9.75 8.32 6.99
N ARG A 127 -9.04 8.35 8.09
CA ARG A 127 -8.73 9.57 8.86
C ARG A 127 -7.92 10.57 8.04
N ALA A 128 -6.89 10.09 7.33
CA ALA A 128 -6.10 10.92 6.42
C ALA A 128 -6.97 11.50 5.29
N HIS A 129 -7.82 10.69 4.68
CA HIS A 129 -8.76 11.14 3.66
C HIS A 129 -9.70 12.23 4.21
N ASP A 130 -10.32 12.02 5.36
CA ASP A 130 -11.29 12.96 5.94
C ASP A 130 -10.64 14.31 6.26
N HIS A 131 -9.39 14.30 6.73
CA HIS A 131 -8.62 15.51 6.93
C HIS A 131 -8.33 16.27 5.62
N LEU A 132 -8.00 15.54 4.54
CA LEU A 132 -7.66 16.13 3.23
C LEU A 132 -8.87 16.56 2.41
N ALA A 133 -10.00 15.89 2.58
CA ALA A 133 -11.21 16.10 1.78
C ALA A 133 -11.77 17.52 1.90
N THR A 134 -11.49 18.21 3.01
CA THR A 134 -11.91 19.61 3.21
C THR A 134 -11.26 20.58 2.22
N ASP A 135 -10.01 20.26 1.82
CA ASP A 135 -9.19 21.11 0.93
C ASP A 135 -9.21 20.59 -0.53
N ALA A 136 -9.41 19.30 -0.74
CA ALA A 136 -9.31 18.60 -2.03
C ALA A 136 -10.55 18.82 -2.93
N LYS A 137 -10.79 20.04 -3.38
CA LYS A 137 -11.98 20.42 -4.17
C LYS A 137 -12.16 19.64 -5.49
N ALA A 138 -11.07 19.21 -6.13
CA ALA A 138 -11.09 18.41 -7.34
C ALA A 138 -11.10 16.88 -7.04
N GLY A 139 -11.28 16.50 -5.76
CA GLY A 139 -11.28 15.12 -5.31
C GLY A 139 -9.88 14.57 -5.00
N ILE A 140 -9.83 13.31 -4.61
CA ILE A 140 -8.61 12.62 -4.20
C ILE A 140 -8.40 11.39 -5.10
N VAL A 141 -7.18 11.23 -5.61
CA VAL A 141 -6.70 10.00 -6.24
C VAL A 141 -5.83 9.26 -5.23
N ALA A 142 -6.17 8.03 -4.92
CA ALA A 142 -5.36 7.17 -4.05
C ALA A 142 -4.30 6.42 -4.88
N ILE A 143 -3.04 6.51 -4.46
CA ILE A 143 -1.92 5.82 -5.12
C ILE A 143 -1.31 4.86 -4.11
N GLY A 144 -1.45 3.56 -4.33
CA GLY A 144 -0.96 2.53 -3.42
C GLY A 144 0.11 1.65 -4.06
N LEU A 145 1.21 1.45 -3.33
CA LEU A 145 2.34 0.64 -3.74
C LEU A 145 2.35 -0.67 -2.93
N SER A 146 2.31 -1.82 -3.58
CA SER A 146 2.34 -3.15 -2.92
C SER A 146 1.27 -3.24 -1.81
N VAL A 147 1.66 -3.30 -0.53
CA VAL A 147 0.74 -3.26 0.62
C VAL A 147 -0.17 -2.03 0.58
N GLY A 148 0.36 -0.88 0.16
CA GLY A 148 -0.41 0.35 0.03
C GLY A 148 -1.55 0.27 -0.99
N ALA A 149 -1.46 -0.63 -1.98
CA ALA A 149 -2.56 -0.87 -2.92
C ALA A 149 -3.80 -1.43 -2.21
N ALA A 150 -3.60 -2.35 -1.25
CA ALA A 150 -4.71 -2.86 -0.43
C ALA A 150 -5.32 -1.76 0.45
N VAL A 151 -4.49 -0.84 0.96
CA VAL A 151 -4.97 0.32 1.74
C VAL A 151 -5.80 1.27 0.87
N ALA A 152 -5.34 1.56 -0.35
CA ALA A 152 -6.07 2.42 -1.30
C ALA A 152 -7.44 1.82 -1.71
N VAL A 153 -7.49 0.49 -1.93
CA VAL A 153 -8.73 -0.21 -2.27
C VAL A 153 -9.70 -0.25 -1.08
N ASP A 154 -9.21 -0.55 0.14
CA ASP A 154 -10.06 -0.50 1.34
C ASP A 154 -10.61 0.92 1.58
N LEU A 155 -9.81 1.95 1.39
CA LEU A 155 -10.26 3.34 1.51
C LEU A 155 -11.46 3.64 0.61
N ALA A 156 -11.47 3.14 -0.62
CA ALA A 156 -12.56 3.34 -1.57
C ALA A 156 -13.88 2.69 -1.15
N THR A 157 -13.86 1.72 -0.24
CA THR A 157 -15.11 1.14 0.33
C THR A 157 -15.87 2.11 1.22
N ALA A 158 -15.16 3.09 1.80
CA ALA A 158 -15.69 3.96 2.84
C ALA A 158 -15.65 5.45 2.48
N ARG A 159 -14.87 5.83 1.46
CA ARG A 159 -14.67 7.24 1.07
C ARG A 159 -14.68 7.40 -0.44
N PRO A 160 -15.25 8.49 -0.95
CA PRO A 160 -15.26 8.78 -2.38
C PRO A 160 -13.83 9.10 -2.86
N LEU A 161 -13.41 8.42 -3.92
CA LEU A 161 -12.16 8.66 -4.61
C LEU A 161 -12.42 9.01 -6.06
N ARG A 162 -11.60 9.88 -6.63
CA ARG A 162 -11.58 10.18 -8.06
C ARG A 162 -11.04 9.01 -8.88
N GLY A 163 -10.21 8.19 -8.26
CA GLY A 163 -9.65 6.97 -8.83
C GLY A 163 -8.59 6.34 -7.93
N ILE A 164 -8.20 5.12 -8.29
CA ILE A 164 -7.16 4.35 -7.61
C ILE A 164 -6.07 3.99 -8.61
N VAL A 165 -4.81 4.24 -8.26
CA VAL A 165 -3.64 3.73 -8.98
C VAL A 165 -2.91 2.73 -8.10
N MET A 166 -2.82 1.50 -8.54
CA MET A 166 -2.15 0.40 -7.85
C MET A 166 -0.83 0.06 -8.55
N VAL A 167 0.26 0.02 -7.80
CA VAL A 167 1.59 -0.33 -8.30
C VAL A 167 2.05 -1.61 -7.63
N THR A 168 2.44 -2.62 -8.40
CA THR A 168 2.83 -3.97 -7.94
C THR A 168 1.86 -4.57 -6.91
N PRO A 169 0.54 -4.52 -7.16
CA PRO A 169 -0.46 -4.94 -6.19
C PRO A 169 -0.61 -6.47 -6.15
N PHE A 170 -1.10 -6.99 -5.02
CA PHE A 170 -1.50 -8.39 -4.84
C PHE A 170 -3.00 -8.54 -4.60
N ASP A 171 -3.56 -9.70 -4.98
CA ASP A 171 -4.98 -10.03 -4.81
C ASP A 171 -5.39 -10.26 -3.35
N SER A 172 -4.53 -10.94 -2.60
CA SER A 172 -4.75 -11.27 -1.19
C SER A 172 -3.41 -11.47 -0.49
N LEU A 173 -3.22 -10.81 0.66
CA LEU A 173 -2.01 -11.00 1.48
C LEU A 173 -1.92 -12.44 1.98
N LYS A 174 -3.05 -13.07 2.30
CA LYS A 174 -3.13 -14.46 2.73
C LYS A 174 -2.63 -15.41 1.64
N GLU A 175 -3.09 -15.22 0.40
CA GLU A 175 -2.70 -16.07 -0.71
C GLU A 175 -1.26 -15.82 -1.16
N LEU A 176 -0.80 -14.57 -1.09
CA LEU A 176 0.59 -14.22 -1.34
C LEU A 176 1.53 -14.88 -0.32
N ALA A 177 1.21 -14.76 0.96
CA ALA A 177 1.99 -15.37 2.03
C ALA A 177 1.95 -16.92 1.97
N ALA A 178 0.80 -17.52 1.62
CA ALA A 178 0.69 -18.97 1.42
C ALA A 178 1.49 -19.48 0.20
N HIS A 179 1.66 -18.64 -0.83
CA HIS A 179 2.51 -18.96 -1.97
C HIS A 179 3.99 -19.06 -1.56
N HIS A 180 4.49 -18.08 -0.81
CA HIS A 180 5.89 -18.04 -0.38
C HIS A 180 6.22 -19.00 0.77
N TYR A 181 5.25 -19.24 1.63
CA TYR A 181 5.41 -20.04 2.86
C TYR A 181 4.46 -21.23 2.89
N ALA A 182 4.43 -22.03 1.80
CA ALA A 182 3.53 -23.18 1.65
C ALA A 182 3.68 -24.23 2.77
N TRP A 183 4.81 -24.27 3.44
CA TRP A 183 5.07 -25.16 4.58
C TRP A 183 4.48 -24.68 5.92
N LEU A 184 3.99 -23.43 5.97
CA LEU A 184 3.29 -22.86 7.12
C LEU A 184 1.77 -22.89 6.90
N PRO A 185 0.95 -23.07 7.94
CA PRO A 185 -0.51 -23.01 7.85
C PRO A 185 -1.01 -21.55 7.80
N VAL A 186 -0.47 -20.75 6.85
CA VAL A 186 -0.71 -19.30 6.72
C VAL A 186 -2.19 -18.98 6.61
N ARG A 187 -2.95 -19.75 5.80
CA ARG A 187 -4.39 -19.51 5.59
C ARG A 187 -5.22 -19.57 6.86
N LEU A 188 -4.74 -20.31 7.87
CA LEU A 188 -5.41 -20.45 9.18
C LEU A 188 -4.95 -19.40 10.18
N LEU A 189 -3.68 -19.00 10.12
CA LEU A 189 -3.02 -18.26 11.18
C LEU A 189 -2.79 -16.79 10.87
N LEU A 190 -2.89 -16.36 9.60
CA LEU A 190 -2.67 -14.96 9.24
C LEU A 190 -3.80 -14.08 9.79
N ARG A 191 -3.42 -13.12 10.66
CA ARG A 191 -4.35 -12.16 11.30
C ARG A 191 -4.61 -10.92 10.42
N HIS A 192 -3.63 -10.53 9.60
CA HIS A 192 -3.70 -9.33 8.77
C HIS A 192 -4.42 -9.65 7.46
N ARG A 193 -5.70 -9.31 7.39
CA ARG A 193 -6.52 -9.54 6.21
C ARG A 193 -6.42 -8.34 5.28
N MET A 194 -5.96 -8.58 4.05
CA MET A 194 -5.94 -7.64 2.93
C MET A 194 -6.38 -8.43 1.70
N GLU A 195 -7.67 -8.48 1.48
CA GLU A 195 -8.32 -9.25 0.39
C GLU A 195 -8.65 -8.29 -0.75
N THR A 196 -7.58 -7.77 -1.38
CA THR A 196 -7.66 -6.64 -2.32
C THR A 196 -8.57 -6.92 -3.53
N ALA A 197 -8.46 -8.12 -4.14
CA ALA A 197 -9.28 -8.45 -5.30
C ALA A 197 -10.76 -8.69 -4.94
N GLU A 198 -11.03 -9.29 -3.79
CA GLU A 198 -12.40 -9.47 -3.29
C GLU A 198 -13.07 -8.12 -3.05
N THR A 199 -12.38 -7.22 -2.33
CA THR A 199 -12.86 -5.88 -2.07
C THR A 199 -13.07 -5.06 -3.34
N LEU A 200 -12.15 -5.15 -4.30
CA LEU A 200 -12.20 -4.38 -5.56
C LEU A 200 -13.41 -4.76 -6.43
N ARG A 201 -13.86 -6.01 -6.38
CA ARG A 201 -15.04 -6.48 -7.15
C ARG A 201 -16.32 -5.72 -6.84
N ASP A 202 -16.45 -5.18 -5.65
CA ASP A 202 -17.63 -4.48 -5.19
C ASP A 202 -17.56 -2.97 -5.40
N LEU A 203 -16.44 -2.48 -5.94
CA LEU A 203 -16.20 -1.06 -6.15
C LEU A 203 -16.43 -0.66 -7.62
N ASP A 204 -17.12 0.47 -7.79
CA ASP A 204 -17.26 1.15 -9.08
C ASP A 204 -16.43 2.44 -9.03
N VAL A 205 -15.12 2.28 -9.11
CA VAL A 205 -14.14 3.37 -9.03
C VAL A 205 -13.12 3.23 -10.16
N PRO A 206 -12.80 4.34 -10.88
CA PRO A 206 -11.77 4.32 -11.92
C PRO A 206 -10.45 3.76 -11.36
N THR A 207 -9.96 2.68 -11.97
CA THR A 207 -8.82 1.92 -11.48
C THR A 207 -7.73 1.81 -12.53
N ALA A 208 -6.48 2.01 -12.12
CA ALA A 208 -5.30 1.73 -12.93
C ALA A 208 -4.35 0.78 -12.19
N VAL A 209 -3.71 -0.11 -12.95
CA VAL A 209 -2.80 -1.13 -12.41
C VAL A 209 -1.47 -1.07 -13.15
N ILE A 210 -0.37 -0.96 -12.42
CA ILE A 210 0.99 -1.06 -12.93
C ILE A 210 1.63 -2.30 -12.31
N VAL A 211 2.16 -3.20 -13.15
CA VAL A 211 2.78 -4.45 -12.71
C VAL A 211 4.23 -4.54 -13.18
N ALA A 212 5.05 -5.25 -12.42
CA ALA A 212 6.40 -5.62 -12.81
C ALA A 212 6.38 -7.03 -13.43
N GLU A 213 6.89 -7.21 -14.64
CA GLU A 213 6.83 -8.50 -15.36
C GLU A 213 7.70 -9.58 -14.71
N ASN A 214 8.82 -9.17 -14.10
CA ASN A 214 9.77 -10.05 -13.43
C ASN A 214 9.63 -10.01 -11.90
N ASP A 215 8.42 -9.76 -11.40
CA ASP A 215 8.14 -9.65 -9.97
C ASP A 215 8.22 -11.02 -9.30
N THR A 216 9.23 -11.20 -8.46
CA THR A 216 9.42 -12.42 -7.66
C THR A 216 8.79 -12.32 -6.27
N ILE A 217 8.34 -11.13 -5.86
CA ILE A 217 7.67 -10.87 -4.58
C ILE A 217 6.16 -11.03 -4.74
N VAL A 218 5.58 -10.42 -5.78
CA VAL A 218 4.17 -10.58 -6.15
C VAL A 218 4.08 -11.26 -7.51
N PRO A 219 3.94 -12.59 -7.57
CA PRO A 219 3.85 -13.33 -8.83
C PRO A 219 2.72 -12.80 -9.73
N ALA A 220 2.93 -12.83 -11.03
CA ALA A 220 2.01 -12.27 -12.04
C ALA A 220 0.56 -12.77 -11.89
N ALA A 221 0.34 -13.99 -11.44
CA ALA A 221 -1.01 -14.52 -11.17
C ALA A 221 -1.74 -13.74 -10.05
N ARG A 222 -1.00 -13.19 -9.07
CA ARG A 222 -1.57 -12.41 -7.97
C ARG A 222 -2.06 -11.04 -8.42
N SER A 223 -1.34 -10.38 -9.32
CA SER A 223 -1.76 -9.09 -9.90
C SER A 223 -2.79 -9.24 -11.03
N ALA A 224 -2.78 -10.35 -11.76
CA ALA A 224 -3.78 -10.64 -12.79
C ALA A 224 -5.21 -10.70 -12.24
N ALA A 225 -5.38 -11.29 -11.06
CA ALA A 225 -6.68 -11.38 -10.39
C ALA A 225 -7.30 -10.00 -10.07
N LEU A 226 -6.47 -8.97 -9.85
CA LEU A 226 -6.94 -7.60 -9.65
C LEU A 226 -7.47 -6.96 -10.93
N ARG A 227 -6.81 -7.22 -12.06
CA ARG A 227 -7.29 -6.77 -13.37
C ARG A 227 -8.67 -7.34 -13.70
N GLU A 228 -8.91 -8.60 -13.35
CA GLU A 228 -10.20 -9.25 -13.52
C GLU A 228 -11.26 -8.76 -12.53
N ALA A 229 -10.83 -8.33 -11.33
CA ALA A 229 -11.71 -7.84 -10.28
C ALA A 229 -12.18 -6.39 -10.52
N ALA A 230 -11.37 -5.54 -11.15
CA ALA A 230 -11.68 -4.14 -11.36
C ALA A 230 -12.83 -3.96 -12.36
N ARG A 231 -13.95 -3.37 -11.91
CA ARG A 231 -15.13 -3.09 -12.76
C ARG A 231 -14.88 -1.96 -13.75
N ASP A 232 -14.16 -0.94 -13.34
CA ASP A 232 -13.77 0.21 -14.17
C ASP A 232 -12.25 0.28 -14.31
N LEU A 233 -11.67 -0.68 -15.03
CA LEU A 233 -10.24 -0.72 -15.33
C LEU A 233 -9.91 0.25 -16.47
N ARG A 234 -9.32 1.40 -16.14
CA ARG A 234 -8.96 2.46 -17.10
C ARG A 234 -7.56 2.28 -17.69
N SER A 235 -6.65 1.63 -16.98
CA SER A 235 -5.28 1.41 -17.43
C SER A 235 -4.68 0.15 -16.82
N HIS A 236 -3.91 -0.59 -17.63
CA HIS A 236 -3.06 -1.67 -17.17
C HIS A 236 -1.73 -1.59 -17.92
N ILE A 237 -0.65 -1.38 -17.18
CA ILE A 237 0.70 -1.22 -17.74
C ILE A 237 1.62 -2.25 -17.10
N ALA A 238 2.34 -3.01 -17.92
CA ALA A 238 3.36 -3.93 -17.50
C ALA A 238 4.74 -3.35 -17.83
N ILE A 239 5.69 -3.42 -16.90
CA ILE A 239 7.05 -2.92 -17.06
C ILE A 239 8.02 -4.08 -16.84
N ALA A 240 9.01 -4.23 -17.70
CA ALA A 240 10.01 -5.30 -17.67
C ALA A 240 11.03 -5.10 -16.52
N ALA A 241 10.55 -5.09 -15.28
CA ALA A 241 11.31 -4.83 -14.06
C ALA A 241 10.96 -5.85 -12.97
N GLY A 242 11.77 -5.94 -11.92
CA GLY A 242 11.45 -6.62 -10.66
C GLY A 242 10.62 -5.74 -9.74
N HIS A 243 10.12 -6.29 -8.62
CA HIS A 243 9.24 -5.58 -7.67
C HIS A 243 9.81 -4.24 -7.19
N ASN A 244 11.05 -4.25 -6.77
CA ASN A 244 11.73 -3.07 -6.20
C ASN A 244 12.41 -2.22 -7.28
N ASP A 245 12.81 -2.82 -8.40
CA ASP A 245 13.53 -2.13 -9.49
C ASP A 245 12.59 -1.28 -10.33
N LEU A 246 11.29 -1.57 -10.29
CA LEU A 246 10.25 -0.86 -11.02
C LEU A 246 10.32 0.66 -10.82
N TYR A 247 10.55 1.10 -9.60
CA TYR A 247 10.50 2.52 -9.22
C TYR A 247 11.64 3.35 -9.82
N GLY A 248 12.77 2.71 -10.14
CA GLY A 248 13.90 3.30 -10.85
C GLY A 248 13.89 3.06 -12.37
N HIS A 249 12.90 2.32 -12.90
CA HIS A 249 12.85 2.00 -14.31
C HIS A 249 12.47 3.24 -15.15
N PRO A 250 13.13 3.47 -16.33
CA PRO A 250 12.86 4.63 -17.17
C PRO A 250 11.39 4.82 -17.55
N ASP A 251 10.65 3.73 -17.73
CA ASP A 251 9.25 3.76 -18.13
C ASP A 251 8.29 4.05 -16.97
N PHE A 252 8.74 3.95 -15.71
CA PHE A 252 7.87 4.10 -14.53
C PHE A 252 7.21 5.48 -14.46
N ALA A 253 7.98 6.54 -14.72
CA ALA A 253 7.47 7.90 -14.68
C ALA A 253 6.36 8.14 -15.72
N GLY A 254 6.51 7.58 -16.91
CA GLY A 254 5.48 7.62 -17.96
C GLY A 254 4.25 6.82 -17.59
N ALA A 255 4.46 5.61 -17.06
CA ALA A 255 3.38 4.70 -16.69
C ALA A 255 2.48 5.27 -15.58
N ILE A 256 3.07 5.80 -14.50
CA ILE A 256 2.28 6.34 -13.39
C ILE A 256 1.54 7.64 -13.79
N ARG A 257 2.15 8.51 -14.62
CA ARG A 257 1.47 9.68 -15.16
C ARG A 257 0.28 9.28 -16.04
N ALA A 258 0.47 8.32 -16.94
CA ALA A 258 -0.60 7.80 -17.77
C ALA A 258 -1.74 7.19 -16.95
N SER A 259 -1.40 6.48 -15.89
CA SER A 259 -2.36 5.86 -14.96
C SER A 259 -3.18 6.90 -14.20
N VAL A 260 -2.54 7.93 -13.62
CA VAL A 260 -3.27 9.03 -12.97
C VAL A 260 -4.17 9.76 -13.96
N ALA A 261 -3.66 10.06 -15.16
CA ALA A 261 -4.47 10.69 -16.21
C ALA A 261 -5.66 9.81 -16.63
N ALA A 262 -5.51 8.50 -16.68
CA ALA A 262 -6.59 7.58 -17.06
C ALA A 262 -7.72 7.55 -16.02
N VAL A 263 -7.40 7.54 -14.72
CA VAL A 263 -8.41 7.49 -13.66
C VAL A 263 -9.05 8.84 -13.36
N THR A 264 -8.50 9.94 -13.87
CA THR A 264 -9.05 11.28 -13.67
C THR A 264 -9.87 11.80 -14.87
N ARG A 265 -9.88 11.09 -16.00
CA ARG A 265 -10.76 11.41 -17.14
C ARG A 265 -12.21 11.08 -16.78
N ASP A 266 -13.10 12.00 -17.15
CA ASP A 266 -14.56 11.81 -17.06
C ASP A 266 -15.05 10.81 -18.10
#